data_24db0aee897b5c0ca5260bc829cd3ec4
#
_entry.id   24db0aee897b5c0ca5260bc829cd3ec4
#
_cell.length_a   1.000
_cell.length_b   1.000
_cell.length_c   1.000
_cell.angle_alpha   90.00
_cell.angle_beta   90.00
_cell.angle_gamma   90.00
#
_symmetry.space_group_name_H-M   'P 1'
#
loop_
_entity.id
_entity.type
_entity.pdbx_description
1 polymer ?
#
loop_
_entity_poly.entity_id
_entity_poly.type
_entity_poly.pdbx_seq_one_letter_code
_entity_poly.pdbx_strand_id
1 'polypeptide(L)'
;MHDAPNQISRAAAIAAVDEAIRSRQSVRAFLPNPVGRTTVEELLRLASRSASGSNIQPWRVRVIAGDAKFRLTQAIFDAVARDGFEPYQREWNYYPVRWREPFLGRRRKIGWEMYSLLGVAKGDFEGTQQARMRNYEFFGAPVGMIFTLDEDLEIGS
;
A
#
# COMPACT_ATOMS: atom_id res chain seq x y z
N MET A 1 -42.56 -7.30 -11.25
CA MET A 1 -42.20 -5.87 -11.14
C MET A 1 -40.69 -5.86 -11.06
N HIS A 2 -39.95 -5.65 -12.16
CA HIS A 2 -38.49 -5.58 -12.15
C HIS A 2 -38.13 -4.15 -11.75
N ASP A 3 -37.56 -3.99 -10.55
CA ASP A 3 -36.91 -2.74 -10.19
C ASP A 3 -35.77 -2.46 -11.19
N ALA A 4 -35.98 -1.38 -11.97
CA ALA A 4 -34.94 -0.87 -12.84
C ALA A 4 -33.76 -0.46 -11.94
N PRO A 5 -32.52 -0.90 -12.24
CA PRO A 5 -31.35 -0.49 -11.45
C PRO A 5 -31.27 1.03 -11.46
N ASN A 6 -31.11 1.63 -10.28
CA ASN A 6 -31.00 3.07 -10.06
C ASN A 6 -29.88 3.61 -10.98
N GLN A 7 -30.25 4.17 -12.14
CA GLN A 7 -29.30 4.68 -13.13
C GLN A 7 -28.70 5.98 -12.58
N ILE A 8 -27.48 5.88 -12.05
CA ILE A 8 -26.69 7.06 -11.73
C ILE A 8 -26.55 7.91 -12.99
N SER A 9 -26.91 9.20 -12.92
CA SER A 9 -26.74 10.09 -14.06
C SER A 9 -25.27 10.15 -14.49
N ARG A 10 -25.01 10.33 -15.80
CA ARG A 10 -23.64 10.46 -16.32
C ARG A 10 -22.84 11.55 -15.59
N ALA A 11 -23.46 12.66 -15.25
CA ALA A 11 -22.83 13.74 -14.50
C ALA A 11 -22.43 13.30 -13.09
N ALA A 12 -23.29 12.56 -12.38
CA ALA A 12 -22.98 12.03 -11.06
C ALA A 12 -21.84 10.99 -11.10
N ALA A 13 -21.81 10.13 -12.13
CA ALA A 13 -20.72 9.17 -12.31
C ALA A 13 -19.37 9.86 -12.57
N ILE A 14 -19.33 10.90 -13.41
CA ILE A 14 -18.13 11.71 -13.65
C ILE A 14 -17.67 12.38 -12.35
N ALA A 15 -18.59 13.02 -11.62
CA ALA A 15 -18.26 13.69 -10.35
C ALA A 15 -17.68 12.71 -9.31
N ALA A 16 -18.20 11.49 -9.21
CA ALA A 16 -17.70 10.47 -8.30
C ALA A 16 -16.26 10.03 -8.65
N VAL A 17 -15.96 9.85 -9.93
CA VAL A 17 -14.60 9.50 -10.39
C VAL A 17 -13.62 10.66 -10.15
N ASP A 18 -14.02 11.88 -10.48
CA ASP A 18 -13.22 13.08 -10.25
C ASP A 18 -12.89 13.25 -8.76
N GLU A 19 -13.88 13.06 -7.88
CA GLU A 19 -13.70 13.15 -6.44
C GLU A 19 -12.76 12.04 -5.92
N ALA A 20 -12.90 10.81 -6.38
CA ALA A 20 -12.02 9.72 -6.02
C ALA A 20 -10.55 10.01 -6.39
N ILE A 21 -10.32 10.66 -7.53
CA ILE A 21 -8.97 11.06 -7.96
C ILE A 21 -8.45 12.23 -7.12
N ARG A 22 -9.27 13.26 -6.88
CA ARG A 22 -8.85 14.48 -6.15
C ARG A 22 -8.62 14.22 -4.67
N SER A 23 -9.46 13.41 -4.03
CA SER A 23 -9.37 13.09 -2.60
C SER A 23 -8.30 12.05 -2.26
N ARG A 24 -7.71 11.38 -3.27
CA ARG A 24 -6.69 10.37 -3.05
C ARG A 24 -5.47 10.93 -2.31
N GLN A 25 -5.14 10.35 -1.21
CA GLN A 25 -3.94 10.66 -0.43
C GLN A 25 -3.27 9.36 0.07
N SER A 26 -2.01 9.46 0.47
CA SER A 26 -1.28 8.34 1.07
C SER A 26 -1.52 8.32 2.57
N VAL A 27 -2.54 7.59 3.01
CA VAL A 27 -2.88 7.43 4.43
C VAL A 27 -1.85 6.52 5.09
N ARG A 28 -1.33 6.95 6.26
CA ARG A 28 -0.34 6.22 7.07
C ARG A 28 -0.70 6.16 8.55
N ALA A 29 -2.00 6.28 8.84
CA ALA A 29 -2.59 6.03 10.14
C ALA A 29 -4.04 5.60 9.91
N PHE A 30 -4.39 4.42 10.34
CA PHE A 30 -5.72 3.85 10.17
C PHE A 30 -6.38 3.68 11.53
N LEU A 31 -7.71 3.77 11.53
CA LEU A 31 -8.51 3.45 12.71
C LEU A 31 -8.53 1.92 12.92
N PRO A 32 -8.65 1.45 14.17
CA PRO A 32 -8.67 0.02 14.49
C PRO A 32 -10.01 -0.66 14.20
N ASN A 33 -10.95 0.05 13.59
CA ASN A 33 -12.29 -0.46 13.32
C ASN A 33 -12.23 -1.70 12.41
N PRO A 34 -12.85 -2.83 12.78
CA PRO A 34 -12.80 -4.04 11.99
C PRO A 34 -13.43 -3.82 10.61
N VAL A 35 -12.81 -4.41 9.60
CA VAL A 35 -13.32 -4.45 8.23
C VAL A 35 -13.88 -5.84 7.96
N GLY A 36 -15.15 -5.92 7.60
CA GLY A 36 -15.83 -7.18 7.34
C GLY A 36 -15.30 -7.89 6.09
N ARG A 37 -15.34 -9.22 6.10
CA ARG A 37 -14.91 -10.06 4.97
C ARG A 37 -15.62 -9.68 3.67
N THR A 38 -16.92 -9.45 3.71
CA THR A 38 -17.71 -9.05 2.52
C THR A 38 -17.18 -7.80 1.87
N THR A 39 -16.83 -6.77 2.67
CA THR A 39 -16.23 -5.53 2.16
C THR A 39 -14.92 -5.80 1.44
N VAL A 40 -14.06 -6.66 2.03
CA VAL A 40 -12.78 -7.04 1.41
C VAL A 40 -13.00 -7.78 0.09
N GLU A 41 -13.92 -8.74 0.06
CA GLU A 41 -14.26 -9.50 -1.15
C GLU A 41 -14.84 -8.60 -2.26
N GLU A 42 -15.66 -7.61 -1.91
CA GLU A 42 -16.16 -6.62 -2.86
C GLU A 42 -15.05 -5.76 -3.44
N LEU A 43 -14.16 -5.25 -2.59
CA LEU A 43 -12.99 -4.48 -3.04
C LEU A 43 -12.09 -5.29 -3.98
N LEU A 44 -11.82 -6.54 -3.66
CA LEU A 44 -11.01 -7.42 -4.52
C LEU A 44 -11.71 -7.73 -5.84
N ARG A 45 -13.02 -7.95 -5.84
CA ARG A 45 -13.80 -8.14 -7.06
C ARG A 45 -13.79 -6.91 -7.96
N LEU A 46 -13.84 -5.71 -7.39
CA LEU A 46 -13.69 -4.47 -8.15
C LEU A 46 -12.25 -4.31 -8.68
N ALA A 47 -11.25 -4.54 -7.82
CA ALA A 47 -9.84 -4.44 -8.18
C ALA A 47 -9.45 -5.44 -9.29
N SER A 48 -10.07 -6.63 -9.34
CA SER A 48 -9.82 -7.63 -10.39
C SER A 48 -10.23 -7.17 -11.79
N ARG A 49 -10.94 -6.02 -11.91
CA ARG A 49 -11.24 -5.38 -13.19
C ARG A 49 -10.07 -4.56 -13.76
N SER A 50 -8.98 -4.44 -13.01
CA SER A 50 -7.77 -3.77 -13.49
C SER A 50 -7.20 -4.47 -14.72
N ALA A 51 -6.66 -3.68 -15.64
CA ALA A 51 -5.99 -4.22 -16.81
C ALA A 51 -4.69 -4.94 -16.42
N SER A 52 -4.33 -5.97 -17.18
CA SER A 52 -3.03 -6.63 -17.13
C SER A 52 -2.53 -6.92 -18.54
N GLY A 53 -1.23 -7.13 -18.71
CA GLY A 53 -0.65 -7.49 -20.01
C GLY A 53 -1.36 -8.71 -20.59
N SER A 54 -1.85 -8.60 -21.83
CA SER A 54 -2.64 -9.66 -22.50
C SER A 54 -3.79 -10.23 -21.67
N ASN A 55 -4.26 -9.50 -20.66
CA ASN A 55 -5.29 -9.93 -19.72
C ASN A 55 -4.95 -11.24 -18.98
N ILE A 56 -3.70 -11.48 -18.68
CA ILE A 56 -3.24 -12.70 -18.01
C ILE A 56 -3.61 -12.76 -16.52
N GLN A 57 -3.92 -11.62 -15.90
CA GLN A 57 -4.36 -11.48 -14.51
C GLN A 57 -3.47 -12.25 -13.51
N PRO A 58 -2.15 -11.94 -13.44
CA PRO A 58 -1.15 -12.79 -12.79
C PRO A 58 -1.16 -12.68 -11.27
N TRP A 59 -1.89 -11.72 -10.72
CA TRP A 59 -1.86 -11.43 -9.29
C TRP A 59 -2.49 -12.52 -8.44
N ARG A 60 -1.82 -12.80 -7.33
CA ARG A 60 -2.37 -13.57 -6.21
C ARG A 60 -2.47 -12.65 -5.01
N VAL A 61 -3.59 -12.70 -4.29
CA VAL A 61 -3.82 -11.82 -3.14
C VAL A 61 -3.95 -12.65 -1.88
N ARG A 62 -3.14 -12.30 -0.87
CA ARG A 62 -3.26 -12.83 0.47
C ARG A 62 -3.79 -11.75 1.39
N VAL A 63 -4.96 -11.99 1.95
CA VAL A 63 -5.60 -11.09 2.91
C VAL A 63 -5.27 -11.59 4.30
N ILE A 64 -4.74 -10.71 5.14
CA ILE A 64 -4.36 -11.01 6.52
C ILE A 64 -5.02 -10.02 7.48
N ALA A 65 -5.52 -10.53 8.61
CA ALA A 65 -6.16 -9.74 9.65
C ALA A 65 -5.94 -10.41 11.01
N GLY A 66 -6.26 -9.70 12.10
CA GLY A 66 -6.19 -10.23 13.46
C GLY A 66 -4.84 -10.88 13.78
N ASP A 67 -4.87 -12.07 14.38
CA ASP A 67 -3.68 -12.80 14.83
C ASP A 67 -2.69 -13.12 13.69
N ALA A 68 -3.18 -13.41 12.49
CA ALA A 68 -2.30 -13.69 11.35
C ALA A 68 -1.46 -12.47 10.97
N LYS A 69 -2.08 -11.27 10.95
CA LYS A 69 -1.39 -10.00 10.72
C LYS A 69 -0.39 -9.72 11.85
N PHE A 70 -0.80 -9.89 13.10
CA PHE A 70 0.06 -9.70 14.25
C PHE A 70 1.30 -10.62 14.20
N ARG A 71 1.13 -11.92 13.97
CA ARG A 71 2.26 -12.87 13.85
C ARG A 71 3.21 -12.52 12.71
N LEU A 72 2.70 -12.06 11.56
CA LEU A 72 3.55 -11.62 10.46
C LEU A 72 4.38 -10.40 10.88
N THR A 73 3.75 -9.39 11.47
CA THR A 73 4.43 -8.19 11.95
C THR A 73 5.52 -8.56 12.97
N GLN A 74 5.22 -9.41 13.95
CA GLN A 74 6.21 -9.85 14.95
C GLN A 74 7.37 -10.60 14.31
N ALA A 75 7.10 -11.53 13.40
CA ALA A 75 8.15 -12.28 12.71
C ALA A 75 9.10 -11.34 11.94
N ILE A 76 8.57 -10.28 11.30
CA ILE A 76 9.40 -9.28 10.62
C ILE A 76 10.22 -8.48 11.64
N PHE A 77 9.61 -8.04 12.74
CA PHE A 77 10.30 -7.27 13.77
C PHE A 77 11.44 -8.08 14.42
N ASP A 78 11.19 -9.34 14.74
CA ASP A 78 12.18 -10.26 15.29
C ASP A 78 13.33 -10.49 14.29
N ALA A 79 13.02 -10.66 13.02
CA ALA A 79 14.00 -10.80 11.97
C ALA A 79 14.87 -9.54 11.81
N VAL A 80 14.27 -8.37 11.77
CA VAL A 80 14.99 -7.09 11.68
C VAL A 80 15.81 -6.82 12.94
N ALA A 81 15.30 -7.16 14.13
CA ALA A 81 16.04 -7.00 15.40
C ALA A 81 17.26 -7.92 15.47
N ARG A 82 17.16 -9.15 14.94
CA ARG A 82 18.24 -10.13 14.94
C ARG A 82 19.30 -9.83 13.88
N ASP A 83 18.89 -9.53 12.65
CA ASP A 83 19.74 -9.52 11.46
C ASP A 83 19.92 -8.13 10.84
N GLY A 84 19.10 -7.14 11.24
CA GLY A 84 18.98 -5.88 10.53
C GLY A 84 18.25 -6.01 9.20
N PHE A 85 18.41 -5.04 8.32
CA PHE A 85 17.81 -5.05 6.97
C PHE A 85 18.75 -5.60 5.90
N GLU A 86 20.05 -5.63 6.14
CA GLU A 86 21.09 -5.95 5.14
C GLU A 86 21.00 -7.36 4.53
N PRO A 87 20.64 -8.43 5.29
CA PRO A 87 20.53 -9.76 4.71
C PRO A 87 19.35 -9.93 3.75
N TYR A 88 18.37 -9.04 3.83
CA TYR A 88 17.13 -9.14 3.04
C TYR A 88 17.28 -8.38 1.73
N GLN A 89 17.62 -9.11 0.68
CA GLN A 89 17.75 -8.54 -0.66
C GLN A 89 16.39 -8.09 -1.21
N ARG A 90 16.44 -7.02 -1.98
CA ARG A 90 15.24 -6.54 -2.67
C ARG A 90 15.01 -7.39 -3.91
N GLU A 91 13.80 -7.88 -4.08
CA GLU A 91 13.38 -8.55 -5.31
C GLU A 91 13.36 -7.56 -6.48
N TRP A 92 13.11 -6.28 -6.20
CA TRP A 92 12.97 -5.23 -7.19
C TRP A 92 13.72 -3.94 -6.82
N ASN A 93 14.27 -3.27 -7.84
CA ASN A 93 14.89 -1.95 -7.67
C ASN A 93 13.81 -0.86 -7.54
N TYR A 94 13.35 -0.62 -6.32
CA TYR A 94 12.31 0.37 -6.03
C TYR A 94 12.71 1.82 -6.36
N TYR A 95 13.98 2.13 -6.31
CA TYR A 95 14.53 3.46 -6.60
C TYR A 95 15.51 3.43 -7.77
N PRO A 96 15.61 4.54 -8.55
CA PRO A 96 16.64 4.64 -9.57
C PRO A 96 18.04 4.64 -8.92
N VAL A 97 19.00 4.05 -9.62
CA VAL A 97 20.43 4.01 -9.18
C VAL A 97 20.97 5.43 -8.98
N ARG A 98 20.57 6.36 -9.84
CA ARG A 98 20.93 7.79 -9.73
C ARG A 98 19.70 8.66 -9.79
N TRP A 99 19.56 9.49 -8.78
CA TRP A 99 18.54 10.52 -8.73
C TRP A 99 18.99 11.77 -9.50
N ARG A 100 18.09 12.35 -10.27
CA ARG A 100 18.27 13.61 -10.99
C ARG A 100 17.18 14.62 -10.63
N GLU A 101 17.48 15.90 -10.82
CA GLU A 101 16.46 16.95 -10.70
C GLU A 101 15.44 16.86 -11.86
N PRO A 102 14.19 17.22 -11.62
CA PRO A 102 13.58 17.74 -10.37
C PRO A 102 13.13 16.63 -9.39
N PHE A 103 13.36 15.35 -9.70
CA PHE A 103 12.84 14.21 -8.92
C PHE A 103 13.49 14.10 -7.55
N LEU A 104 14.79 14.38 -7.47
CA LEU A 104 15.53 14.39 -6.21
C LEU A 104 14.98 15.47 -5.26
N GLY A 105 14.73 16.68 -5.76
CA GLY A 105 14.14 17.76 -4.99
C GLY A 105 12.75 17.41 -4.47
N ARG A 106 11.89 16.83 -5.31
CA ARG A 106 10.54 16.36 -4.90
C ARG A 106 10.60 15.29 -3.83
N ARG A 107 11.49 14.29 -4.00
CA ARG A 107 11.69 13.22 -3.01
C ARG A 107 12.15 13.77 -1.67
N ARG A 108 13.11 14.70 -1.68
CA ARG A 108 13.61 15.35 -0.46
C ARG A 108 12.51 16.13 0.24
N LYS A 109 11.76 16.94 -0.52
CA LYS A 109 10.67 17.73 0.02
C LYS A 109 9.64 16.88 0.74
N ILE A 110 9.07 15.87 0.06
CA ILE A 110 8.05 15.01 0.67
C ILE A 110 8.59 14.22 1.87
N GLY A 111 9.85 13.79 1.83
CA GLY A 111 10.49 13.13 2.95
C GLY A 111 10.57 14.03 4.18
N TRP A 112 11.02 15.27 4.03
CA TRP A 112 11.09 16.25 5.12
C TRP A 112 9.72 16.58 5.69
N GLU A 113 8.73 16.84 4.84
CA GLU A 113 7.36 17.13 5.25
C GLU A 113 6.77 15.97 6.05
N MET A 114 6.93 14.75 5.58
CA MET A 114 6.43 13.54 6.26
C MET A 114 7.09 13.32 7.63
N TYR A 115 8.42 13.37 7.70
CA TYR A 115 9.14 13.18 8.96
C TYR A 115 8.86 14.29 9.96
N SER A 116 8.72 15.53 9.49
CA SER A 116 8.33 16.65 10.33
C SER A 116 6.96 16.46 10.98
N LEU A 117 5.98 15.96 10.22
CA LEU A 117 4.64 15.63 10.74
C LEU A 117 4.67 14.49 11.78
N LEU A 118 5.65 13.59 11.68
CA LEU A 118 5.85 12.51 12.64
C LEU A 118 6.71 12.93 13.86
N GLY A 119 7.14 14.19 13.92
CA GLY A 119 8.02 14.68 14.99
C GLY A 119 9.46 14.16 14.90
N VAL A 120 9.85 13.59 13.76
CA VAL A 120 11.21 13.03 13.55
C VAL A 120 12.13 14.13 13.04
N ALA A 121 13.13 14.49 13.83
CA ALA A 121 14.11 15.51 13.51
C ALA A 121 15.13 15.06 12.44
N LYS A 122 15.79 16.04 11.81
CA LYS A 122 16.89 15.76 10.88
C LYS A 122 18.06 15.12 11.62
N GLY A 123 18.49 13.93 11.19
CA GLY A 123 19.57 13.19 11.83
C GLY A 123 19.10 12.26 12.95
N ASP A 124 17.82 12.24 13.25
CA ASP A 124 17.21 11.27 14.14
C ASP A 124 17.06 9.91 13.41
N PHE A 125 18.08 9.08 13.52
CA PHE A 125 18.13 7.77 12.88
C PHE A 125 17.14 6.79 13.54
N GLU A 126 16.97 6.85 14.85
CA GLU A 126 16.07 5.97 15.58
C GLU A 126 14.60 6.27 15.23
N GLY A 127 14.18 7.54 15.29
CA GLY A 127 12.85 7.96 14.89
C GLY A 127 12.56 7.64 13.41
N THR A 128 13.57 7.78 12.54
CA THR A 128 13.45 7.38 11.13
C THR A 128 13.23 5.88 10.99
N GLN A 129 13.94 5.06 11.76
CA GLN A 129 13.79 3.61 11.75
C GLN A 129 12.42 3.18 12.29
N GLN A 130 11.97 3.77 13.40
CA GLN A 130 10.64 3.53 13.97
C GLN A 130 9.53 3.88 12.96
N ALA A 131 9.61 5.05 12.31
CA ALA A 131 8.67 5.44 11.27
C ALA A 131 8.65 4.46 10.08
N ARG A 132 9.81 3.90 9.73
CA ARG A 132 9.95 2.87 8.69
C ARG A 132 9.32 1.55 9.09
N MET A 133 9.47 1.13 10.36
CA MET A 133 8.87 -0.11 10.88
C MET A 133 7.34 -0.11 10.80
N ARG A 134 6.69 1.06 10.88
CA ARG A 134 5.24 1.18 10.73
C ARG A 134 4.69 0.65 9.40
N ASN A 135 5.50 0.56 8.36
CA ASN A 135 5.08 -0.09 7.10
C ASN A 135 4.73 -1.56 7.34
N TYR A 136 5.50 -2.26 8.18
CA TYR A 136 5.29 -3.67 8.51
C TYR A 136 4.15 -3.92 9.51
N GLU A 137 3.65 -2.85 10.14
CA GLU A 137 2.43 -2.84 10.93
C GLU A 137 1.20 -2.50 10.07
N PHE A 138 1.40 -2.29 8.77
CA PHE A 138 0.36 -1.80 7.86
C PHE A 138 -0.23 -0.45 8.32
N PHE A 139 0.59 0.38 8.96
CA PHE A 139 0.19 1.67 9.54
C PHE A 139 -1.01 1.59 10.50
N GLY A 140 -1.16 0.49 11.20
CA GLY A 140 -2.28 0.23 12.12
C GLY A 140 -3.58 -0.23 11.43
N ALA A 141 -3.59 -0.43 10.12
CA ALA A 141 -4.77 -0.92 9.42
C ALA A 141 -5.22 -2.29 9.97
N PRO A 142 -6.54 -2.53 10.15
CA PRO A 142 -7.06 -3.80 10.67
C PRO A 142 -6.87 -4.97 9.70
N VAL A 143 -6.77 -4.68 8.41
CA VAL A 143 -6.57 -5.66 7.34
C VAL A 143 -5.35 -5.26 6.50
N GLY A 144 -4.49 -6.21 6.20
CA GLY A 144 -3.41 -6.09 5.24
C GLY A 144 -3.67 -6.96 4.01
N MET A 145 -3.19 -6.52 2.85
CA MET A 145 -3.24 -7.30 1.62
C MET A 145 -1.84 -7.35 1.01
N ILE A 146 -1.39 -8.55 0.67
CA ILE A 146 -0.12 -8.79 -0.01
C ILE A 146 -0.43 -9.33 -1.39
N PHE A 147 0.00 -8.61 -2.40
CA PHE A 147 -0.11 -8.98 -3.80
C PHE A 147 1.19 -9.62 -4.24
N THR A 148 1.11 -10.77 -4.88
CA THR A 148 2.24 -11.49 -5.45
C THR A 148 1.91 -11.90 -6.88
N LEU A 149 2.94 -12.09 -7.69
CA LEU A 149 2.86 -12.74 -8.99
C LEU A 149 4.00 -13.74 -9.11
N ASP A 150 3.92 -14.65 -10.04
CA ASP A 150 4.99 -15.62 -10.29
C ASP A 150 6.17 -14.88 -11.00
N GLU A 151 7.41 -15.24 -10.67
CA GLU A 151 8.63 -14.54 -11.13
C GLU A 151 8.73 -14.50 -12.65
N ASP A 152 8.34 -15.56 -13.34
CA ASP A 152 8.34 -15.65 -14.80
C ASP A 152 7.29 -14.75 -15.49
N LEU A 153 6.35 -14.19 -14.72
CA LEU A 153 5.33 -13.25 -15.20
C LEU A 153 5.68 -11.78 -14.93
N GLU A 154 6.85 -11.49 -14.36
CA GLU A 154 7.29 -10.14 -14.03
C GLU A 154 7.38 -9.23 -15.26
N ILE A 155 7.87 -9.78 -16.37
CA ILE A 155 8.05 -9.04 -17.61
C ILE A 155 6.74 -8.98 -18.38
N GLY A 156 6.16 -7.79 -18.49
CA GLY A 156 4.95 -7.53 -19.29
C GLY A 156 3.63 -7.74 -18.54
N SER A 157 3.66 -7.84 -17.23
CA SER A 157 2.47 -7.96 -16.37
C SER A 157 2.00 -6.62 -15.84
#